data_b9aae64d0f5c300cfc7b0479130bbccf
#
_entry.id   b9aae64d0f5c300cfc7b0479130bbccf
#
_cell.length_a   1.000
_cell.length_b   1.000
_cell.length_c   1.000
_cell.angle_alpha   90.00
_cell.angle_beta   90.00
_cell.angle_gamma   90.00
#
_symmetry.space_group_name_H-M   'P 1'
#
loop_
_entity.id
_entity.type
_entity.pdbx_description
1 polymer ?
#
loop_
_entity_poly.entity_id
_entity_poly.type
_entity_poly.pdbx_seq_one_letter_code
_entity_poly.pdbx_strand_id
1 'polypeptide(L)'
;MRTLKTARIFALLLPILPTPATAGLPVALVGQAGTLGVGAVIYLGFPHSVDLRFGSNVFLMRHAVDSGSTRYRARMRLESFTLLGDWHPFRGIFRLTAGMIDNQNRFSLRATPRSGTYTIGGTTYTYAAPQAGGSLVGSVTFAPVDPYIGIGFGNPFRGGHWTAGLDLGVVYQGTPKVSLSATTAQMAANVPAAQESLQNTFDAFRWYPVVMLSGGYRF
;
A
#
# COMPACT_ATOMS: atom_id res chain seq x y z
N MET A 1 6.33 -31.12 -9.99
CA MET A 1 5.36 -30.98 -8.91
C MET A 1 5.18 -29.50 -8.61
N ARG A 2 4.04 -28.92 -9.00
CA ARG A 2 3.70 -27.52 -8.79
C ARG A 2 2.91 -27.40 -7.49
N THR A 3 3.51 -26.84 -6.45
CA THR A 3 2.78 -26.48 -5.24
C THR A 3 2.00 -25.18 -5.49
N LEU A 4 0.69 -25.31 -5.65
CA LEU A 4 -0.24 -24.19 -5.58
C LEU A 4 -0.20 -23.64 -4.14
N LYS A 5 0.38 -22.46 -3.95
CA LYS A 5 0.16 -21.69 -2.73
C LYS A 5 -1.21 -21.05 -2.81
N THR A 6 -2.17 -21.66 -2.18
CA THR A 6 -3.53 -21.18 -1.98
C THR A 6 -3.48 -19.88 -1.20
N ALA A 7 -3.90 -18.78 -1.82
CA ALA A 7 -4.11 -17.51 -1.12
C ALA A 7 -5.31 -17.70 -0.18
N ARG A 8 -5.06 -17.84 1.11
CA ARG A 8 -6.11 -17.78 2.13
C ARG A 8 -6.51 -16.31 2.29
N ILE A 9 -7.66 -15.97 1.70
CA ILE A 9 -8.40 -14.76 2.05
C ILE A 9 -8.97 -15.03 3.44
N PHE A 10 -8.35 -14.48 4.48
CA PHE A 10 -8.96 -14.41 5.79
C PHE A 10 -10.03 -13.31 5.74
N ALA A 11 -11.24 -13.65 5.35
CA ALA A 11 -12.42 -12.88 5.68
C ALA A 11 -12.65 -13.05 7.18
N LEU A 12 -12.18 -12.08 7.97
CA LEU A 12 -12.47 -12.02 9.40
C LEU A 12 -13.93 -11.53 9.54
N LEU A 13 -14.88 -12.46 9.44
CA LEU A 13 -16.24 -12.29 9.90
C LEU A 13 -16.19 -12.32 11.43
N LEU A 14 -16.02 -11.15 12.06
CA LEU A 14 -16.29 -11.03 13.49
C LEU A 14 -17.80 -11.21 13.70
N PRO A 15 -18.23 -12.13 14.56
CA PRO A 15 -19.62 -12.21 14.98
C PRO A 15 -19.94 -10.92 15.77
N ILE A 16 -20.91 -10.15 15.30
CA ILE A 16 -21.49 -9.03 16.03
C ILE A 16 -22.32 -9.61 17.17
N LEU A 17 -21.68 -9.78 18.32
CA LEU A 17 -22.40 -10.11 19.56
C LEU A 17 -22.88 -8.81 20.19
N PRO A 18 -24.19 -8.63 20.46
CA PRO A 18 -24.67 -7.53 21.26
C PRO A 18 -24.19 -7.75 22.70
N THR A 19 -23.22 -6.98 23.15
CA THR A 19 -22.82 -6.96 24.56
C THR A 19 -23.69 -5.96 25.32
N PRO A 20 -24.16 -6.31 26.54
CA PRO A 20 -24.88 -5.37 27.39
C PRO A 20 -23.98 -4.18 27.76
N ALA A 21 -24.59 -3.02 27.88
CA ALA A 21 -23.95 -1.75 28.21
C ALA A 21 -23.29 -1.77 29.61
N THR A 22 -22.11 -2.33 29.69
CA THR A 22 -21.12 -1.97 30.70
C THR A 22 -20.36 -0.76 30.14
N ALA A 23 -19.92 0.18 31.00
CA ALA A 23 -19.23 1.41 30.64
C ALA A 23 -17.93 1.14 29.84
N GLY A 24 -18.09 0.61 28.65
CA GLY A 24 -17.04 0.30 27.69
C GLY A 24 -16.68 1.53 26.86
N LEU A 25 -15.47 1.57 26.35
CA LEU A 25 -15.07 2.60 25.40
C LEU A 25 -16.00 2.56 24.17
N PRO A 26 -16.47 3.72 23.67
CA PRO A 26 -17.28 3.75 22.46
C PRO A 26 -16.48 3.19 21.27
N VAL A 27 -17.14 2.37 20.47
CA VAL A 27 -16.55 1.68 19.31
C VAL A 27 -17.29 2.07 18.04
N ALA A 28 -16.52 2.28 16.96
CA ALA A 28 -17.11 2.44 15.64
C ALA A 28 -16.35 1.56 14.62
N LEU A 29 -17.10 1.01 13.66
CA LEU A 29 -16.58 0.27 12.52
C LEU A 29 -16.79 1.09 11.25
N VAL A 30 -15.72 1.32 10.52
CA VAL A 30 -15.70 2.24 9.38
C VAL A 30 -15.03 1.57 8.19
N GLY A 31 -15.72 1.57 7.05
CA GLY A 31 -15.12 1.23 5.75
C GLY A 31 -14.39 2.44 5.19
N GLN A 32 -13.30 2.22 4.48
CA GLN A 32 -12.52 3.31 3.86
C GLN A 32 -11.98 2.93 2.48
N ALA A 33 -11.78 3.95 1.66
CA ALA A 33 -11.19 3.80 0.33
C ALA A 33 -10.36 5.03 -0.04
N GLY A 34 -9.23 4.82 -0.69
CA GLY A 34 -8.34 5.90 -1.11
C GLY A 34 -6.98 5.42 -1.60
N THR A 35 -5.95 6.22 -1.40
CA THR A 35 -4.61 5.92 -1.92
C THR A 35 -3.96 4.70 -1.27
N LEU A 36 -4.32 4.35 -0.02
CA LEU A 36 -3.87 3.11 0.63
C LEU A 36 -4.63 1.85 0.15
N GLY A 37 -5.68 2.03 -0.67
CA GLY A 37 -6.56 0.96 -1.12
C GLY A 37 -7.94 1.02 -0.48
N VAL A 38 -8.59 -0.13 -0.41
CA VAL A 38 -9.90 -0.31 0.24
C VAL A 38 -9.69 -1.10 1.52
N GLY A 39 -10.38 -0.72 2.59
CA GLY A 39 -10.19 -1.36 3.87
C GLY A 39 -11.26 -1.06 4.90
N ALA A 40 -10.99 -1.49 6.13
CA ALA A 40 -11.83 -1.22 7.28
C ALA A 40 -10.98 -0.75 8.47
N VAL A 41 -11.61 0.04 9.32
CA VAL A 41 -11.00 0.64 10.51
C VAL A 41 -11.93 0.47 11.69
N ILE A 42 -11.37 0.08 12.81
CA ILE A 42 -12.03 0.10 14.12
C ILE A 42 -11.52 1.34 14.87
N TYR A 43 -12.45 2.15 15.34
CA TYR A 43 -12.17 3.27 16.21
C TYR A 43 -12.54 2.93 17.65
N LEU A 44 -11.68 3.32 18.56
CA LEU A 44 -11.90 3.30 20.02
C LEU A 44 -11.81 4.72 20.54
N GLY A 45 -12.91 5.22 21.10
CA GLY A 45 -12.98 6.57 21.65
C GLY A 45 -12.49 6.61 23.08
N PHE A 46 -11.65 7.62 23.40
CA PHE A 46 -11.11 7.87 24.74
C PHE A 46 -11.55 9.23 25.26
N PRO A 47 -11.48 9.46 26.58
CA PRO A 47 -11.67 10.78 27.16
C PRO A 47 -10.71 11.82 26.52
N HIS A 48 -11.04 13.11 26.70
CA HIS A 48 -10.26 14.24 26.21
C HIS A 48 -10.17 14.38 24.68
N SER A 49 -11.15 13.85 23.95
CA SER A 49 -11.25 13.97 22.48
C SER A 49 -10.07 13.30 21.75
N VAL A 50 -9.68 12.15 22.22
CA VAL A 50 -8.64 11.29 21.63
C VAL A 50 -9.32 9.99 21.18
N ASP A 51 -8.95 9.52 20.00
CA ASP A 51 -9.39 8.24 19.46
C ASP A 51 -8.17 7.40 19.03
N LEU A 52 -8.30 6.09 19.13
CA LEU A 52 -7.32 5.15 18.59
C LEU A 52 -7.95 4.39 17.41
N ARG A 53 -7.20 4.22 16.35
CA ARG A 53 -7.62 3.55 15.12
C ARG A 53 -6.75 2.34 14.81
N PHE A 54 -7.40 1.22 14.54
CA PHE A 54 -6.78 0.03 13.96
C PHE A 54 -7.40 -0.22 12.60
N GLY A 55 -6.59 -0.22 11.56
CA GLY A 55 -7.08 -0.38 10.19
C GLY A 55 -6.29 -1.41 9.39
N SER A 56 -6.94 -1.93 8.36
CA SER A 56 -6.32 -2.77 7.34
C SER A 56 -6.79 -2.34 5.97
N ASN A 57 -5.88 -2.22 5.01
CA ASN A 57 -6.18 -1.83 3.64
C ASN A 57 -5.54 -2.78 2.65
N VAL A 58 -6.18 -2.96 1.52
CA VAL A 58 -5.69 -3.79 0.42
C VAL A 58 -6.02 -3.17 -0.93
N PHE A 59 -5.07 -3.24 -1.86
CA PHE A 59 -5.29 -2.92 -3.25
C PHE A 59 -4.44 -3.84 -4.12
N LEU A 60 -5.05 -4.48 -5.11
CA LEU A 60 -4.38 -5.39 -6.01
C LEU A 60 -4.60 -4.92 -7.45
N MET A 61 -3.52 -4.62 -8.15
CA MET A 61 -3.55 -4.29 -9.57
C MET A 61 -2.59 -5.18 -10.35
N ARG A 62 -3.07 -5.65 -11.49
CA ARG A 62 -2.26 -6.39 -12.47
C ARG A 62 -2.46 -5.74 -13.82
N HIS A 63 -1.37 -5.37 -14.44
CA HIS A 63 -1.39 -4.75 -15.75
C HIS A 63 -0.37 -5.43 -16.65
N ALA A 64 -0.76 -5.68 -17.90
CA ALA A 64 0.12 -6.22 -18.92
C ALA A 64 0.04 -5.32 -20.14
N VAL A 65 1.20 -4.89 -20.63
CA VAL A 65 1.33 -4.05 -21.82
C VAL A 65 2.36 -4.67 -22.74
N ASP A 66 2.03 -4.75 -24.00
CA ASP A 66 2.98 -5.06 -25.07
C ASP A 66 3.47 -3.71 -25.63
N SER A 67 4.77 -3.43 -25.52
CA SER A 67 5.40 -2.22 -26.05
C SER A 67 6.57 -2.64 -26.95
N GLY A 68 6.41 -2.37 -28.26
CA GLY A 68 7.35 -2.83 -29.28
C GLY A 68 7.53 -4.35 -29.20
N SER A 69 8.76 -4.79 -29.10
CA SER A 69 9.14 -6.21 -29.02
C SER A 69 9.19 -6.77 -27.60
N THR A 70 8.71 -6.04 -26.59
CA THR A 70 8.79 -6.44 -25.18
C THR A 70 7.41 -6.50 -24.54
N ARG A 71 7.13 -7.61 -23.84
CA ARG A 71 5.95 -7.74 -23.01
C ARG A 71 6.30 -7.39 -21.57
N TYR A 72 5.63 -6.35 -21.02
CA TYR A 72 5.72 -5.92 -19.65
C TYR A 72 4.53 -6.45 -18.85
N ARG A 73 4.79 -7.06 -17.74
CA ARG A 73 3.77 -7.46 -16.75
C ARG A 73 4.09 -6.78 -15.43
N ALA A 74 3.26 -5.80 -15.06
CA ALA A 74 3.33 -5.14 -13.77
C ALA A 74 2.31 -5.76 -12.81
N ARG A 75 2.74 -6.01 -11.58
CA ARG A 75 1.88 -6.41 -10.47
C ARG A 75 2.16 -5.47 -9.32
N MET A 76 1.12 -4.81 -8.84
CA MET A 76 1.12 -3.97 -7.67
C MET A 76 0.22 -4.61 -6.62
N ARG A 77 0.77 -4.81 -5.44
CA ARG A 77 0.06 -5.22 -4.25
C ARG A 77 0.34 -4.19 -3.18
N LEU A 78 -0.68 -3.43 -2.81
CA LEU A 78 -0.66 -2.57 -1.65
C LEU A 78 -1.40 -3.31 -0.55
N GLU A 79 -0.76 -3.46 0.59
CA GLU A 79 -1.33 -4.09 1.78
C GLU A 79 -0.72 -3.40 2.98
N SER A 80 -1.57 -2.89 3.85
CA SER A 80 -1.12 -2.15 5.02
C SER A 80 -2.01 -2.39 6.22
N PHE A 81 -1.38 -2.42 7.41
CA PHE A 81 -2.07 -2.30 8.68
C PHE A 81 -1.71 -0.96 9.31
N THR A 82 -2.70 -0.29 9.88
CA THR A 82 -2.53 1.05 10.45
C THR A 82 -2.84 1.04 11.94
N LEU A 83 -1.99 1.71 12.71
CA LEU A 83 -2.21 2.05 14.11
C LEU A 83 -2.04 3.55 14.24
N LEU A 84 -3.14 4.26 14.42
CA LEU A 84 -3.18 5.71 14.38
C LEU A 84 -3.89 6.26 15.63
N GLY A 85 -3.38 7.36 16.15
CA GLY A 85 -4.03 8.17 17.18
C GLY A 85 -4.59 9.45 16.58
N ASP A 86 -5.82 9.78 16.90
CA ASP A 86 -6.50 11.01 16.51
C ASP A 86 -6.68 11.90 17.73
N TRP A 87 -6.43 13.18 17.55
CA TRP A 87 -6.74 14.20 18.54
C TRP A 87 -7.67 15.25 17.92
N HIS A 88 -8.78 15.52 18.59
CA HIS A 88 -9.78 16.51 18.19
C HIS A 88 -9.62 17.81 19.02
N PRO A 89 -8.72 18.75 18.63
CA PRO A 89 -8.39 19.92 19.44
C PRO A 89 -9.59 20.82 19.74
N PHE A 90 -10.53 20.87 18.80
CA PHE A 90 -11.73 21.70 18.92
C PHE A 90 -12.97 20.90 19.32
N ARG A 91 -12.81 19.64 19.75
CA ARG A 91 -13.93 18.73 20.07
C ARG A 91 -14.97 18.63 18.94
N GLY A 92 -14.58 18.96 17.71
CA GLY A 92 -15.40 18.97 16.51
C GLY A 92 -15.13 17.78 15.59
N ILE A 93 -15.34 18.00 14.31
CA ILE A 93 -15.06 17.03 13.24
C ILE A 93 -13.60 17.05 12.78
N PHE A 94 -12.88 18.15 13.04
CA PHE A 94 -11.45 18.27 12.69
C PHE A 94 -10.60 17.45 13.66
N ARG A 95 -9.61 16.73 13.12
CA ARG A 95 -8.65 15.96 13.90
C ARG A 95 -7.23 16.10 13.35
N LEU A 96 -6.28 16.00 14.25
CA LEU A 96 -4.88 15.76 13.96
C LEU A 96 -4.62 14.27 14.17
N THR A 97 -3.91 13.66 13.23
CA THR A 97 -3.64 12.23 13.24
C THR A 97 -2.15 11.96 13.18
N ALA A 98 -1.67 11.06 14.02
CA ALA A 98 -0.31 10.55 13.96
C ALA A 98 -0.29 9.06 14.30
N GLY A 99 0.71 8.33 13.78
CA GLY A 99 0.87 6.92 14.10
C GLY A 99 1.81 6.19 13.17
N MET A 100 1.58 4.88 13.02
CA MET A 100 2.43 4.00 12.24
C MET A 100 1.59 3.16 11.28
N ILE A 101 2.21 2.84 10.16
CA ILE A 101 1.66 1.96 9.12
C ILE A 101 2.65 0.82 8.92
N ASP A 102 2.20 -0.42 9.14
CA ASP A 102 2.90 -1.62 8.67
C ASP A 102 2.69 -1.73 7.16
N ASN A 103 3.75 -1.51 6.42
CA ASN A 103 3.75 -1.36 4.97
C ASN A 103 4.24 -2.65 4.30
N GLN A 104 3.30 -3.43 3.79
CA GLN A 104 3.59 -4.66 3.06
C GLN A 104 3.48 -4.49 1.53
N ASN A 105 3.61 -3.25 1.05
CA ASN A 105 3.54 -2.91 -0.35
C ASN A 105 4.65 -3.59 -1.15
N ARG A 106 4.27 -4.16 -2.29
CA ARG A 106 5.20 -4.81 -3.23
C ARG A 106 4.83 -4.47 -4.66
N PHE A 107 5.83 -4.00 -5.38
CA PHE A 107 5.75 -3.81 -6.82
C PHE A 107 6.65 -4.85 -7.47
N SER A 108 6.14 -5.54 -8.48
CA SER A 108 6.94 -6.41 -9.31
C SER A 108 6.67 -6.14 -10.78
N LEU A 109 7.75 -6.03 -11.54
CA LEU A 109 7.74 -5.84 -12.98
C LEU A 109 8.49 -6.99 -13.62
N ARG A 110 7.88 -7.62 -14.62
CA ARG A 110 8.56 -8.59 -15.47
C ARG A 110 8.53 -8.07 -16.90
N ALA A 111 9.71 -7.88 -17.46
CA ALA A 111 9.91 -7.59 -18.87
C ALA A 111 10.41 -8.86 -19.58
N THR A 112 9.70 -9.28 -20.62
CA THR A 112 10.04 -10.44 -21.46
C THR A 112 10.24 -9.94 -22.88
N PRO A 113 11.48 -9.73 -23.33
CA PRO A 113 11.80 -9.36 -24.69
C PRO A 113 11.41 -10.50 -25.64
N ARG A 114 10.81 -10.14 -26.77
CA ARG A 114 10.52 -11.08 -27.88
C ARG A 114 11.58 -11.02 -28.95
N SER A 115 12.28 -9.89 -29.09
CA SER A 115 13.42 -9.70 -30.01
C SER A 115 14.17 -8.40 -29.70
N GLY A 116 15.47 -8.40 -29.90
CA GLY A 116 16.34 -7.27 -30.20
C GLY A 116 16.74 -6.35 -29.05
N THR A 117 15.92 -5.41 -28.67
CA THR A 117 16.27 -4.34 -27.72
C THR A 117 15.21 -4.12 -26.65
N TYR A 118 15.63 -3.72 -25.45
CA TYR A 118 14.75 -3.28 -24.36
C TYR A 118 15.35 -2.08 -23.65
N THR A 119 14.50 -1.19 -23.11
CA THR A 119 14.93 0.02 -22.42
C THR A 119 14.53 -0.04 -20.96
N ILE A 120 15.47 0.23 -20.06
CA ILE A 120 15.26 0.32 -18.61
C ILE A 120 15.96 1.55 -18.08
N GLY A 121 15.24 2.37 -17.32
CA GLY A 121 15.78 3.60 -16.72
C GLY A 121 16.32 4.58 -17.76
N GLY A 122 15.72 4.63 -18.96
CA GLY A 122 16.20 5.48 -20.07
C GLY A 122 17.38 4.90 -20.86
N THR A 123 17.97 3.78 -20.45
CA THR A 123 19.08 3.12 -21.15
C THR A 123 18.57 1.95 -22.01
N THR A 124 18.94 1.96 -23.28
CA THR A 124 18.57 0.91 -24.25
C THR A 124 19.63 -0.17 -24.27
N TYR A 125 19.21 -1.39 -24.04
CA TYR A 125 20.05 -2.60 -24.06
C TYR A 125 19.74 -3.42 -25.30
N THR A 126 20.78 -3.80 -26.02
CA THR A 126 20.67 -4.65 -27.21
C THR A 126 21.03 -6.09 -26.86
N TYR A 127 20.28 -7.00 -27.41
CA TYR A 127 20.37 -8.42 -27.12
C TYR A 127 20.43 -9.19 -28.45
N ALA A 128 21.54 -9.89 -28.64
CA ALA A 128 21.80 -10.60 -29.88
C ALA A 128 21.16 -11.98 -29.87
N ALA A 129 20.12 -12.14 -30.67
CA ALA A 129 19.33 -13.33 -30.93
C ALA A 129 18.26 -13.71 -29.91
N PRO A 130 17.13 -14.25 -30.35
CA PRO A 130 16.01 -14.63 -29.50
C PRO A 130 16.36 -15.89 -28.71
N GLN A 131 17.02 -15.74 -27.57
CA GLN A 131 17.04 -16.82 -26.58
C GLN A 131 15.64 -16.92 -26.00
N ALA A 132 14.85 -17.85 -26.52
CA ALA A 132 13.54 -18.17 -26.03
C ALA A 132 13.58 -18.35 -24.51
N GLY A 133 12.98 -17.41 -23.75
CA GLY A 133 12.82 -17.56 -22.32
C GLY A 133 13.54 -16.56 -21.42
N GLY A 134 14.36 -15.64 -21.93
CA GLY A 134 14.98 -14.58 -21.11
C GLY A 134 13.92 -13.61 -20.54
N SER A 135 14.02 -13.27 -19.27
CA SER A 135 13.19 -12.22 -18.65
C SER A 135 13.99 -11.45 -17.63
N LEU A 136 13.69 -10.16 -17.54
CA LEU A 136 14.14 -9.30 -16.46
C LEU A 136 13.02 -9.18 -15.44
N VAL A 137 13.33 -9.41 -14.17
CA VAL A 137 12.39 -9.29 -13.07
C VAL A 137 12.89 -8.20 -12.14
N GLY A 138 12.07 -7.16 -11.99
CA GLY A 138 12.29 -6.09 -11.03
C GLY A 138 11.31 -6.20 -9.87
N SER A 139 11.77 -5.87 -8.68
CA SER A 139 10.91 -5.68 -7.51
C SER A 139 11.32 -4.44 -6.74
N VAL A 140 10.31 -3.74 -6.20
CA VAL A 140 10.50 -2.61 -5.31
C VAL A 140 9.82 -2.96 -3.99
N THR A 141 10.57 -2.81 -2.90
CA THR A 141 10.09 -3.03 -1.54
C THR A 141 10.35 -1.79 -0.69
N PHE A 142 9.50 -1.58 0.32
CA PHE A 142 9.54 -0.43 1.21
C PHE A 142 9.94 -0.85 2.62
N ALA A 143 10.16 0.13 3.50
CA ALA A 143 10.36 -0.16 4.90
C ALA A 143 9.11 -0.86 5.49
N PRO A 144 9.28 -1.76 6.46
CA PRO A 144 8.15 -2.51 7.00
C PRO A 144 7.25 -1.68 7.91
N VAL A 145 7.78 -0.63 8.55
CA VAL A 145 7.03 0.24 9.46
C VAL A 145 7.34 1.69 9.14
N ASP A 146 6.31 2.41 8.81
CA ASP A 146 6.38 3.77 8.31
C ASP A 146 5.62 4.74 9.23
N PRO A 147 6.21 5.84 9.68
CA PRO A 147 5.49 6.87 10.41
C PRO A 147 4.50 7.61 9.49
N TYR A 148 3.35 7.93 10.06
CA TYR A 148 2.27 8.67 9.42
C TYR A 148 1.93 9.92 10.22
N ILE A 149 1.68 11.02 9.52
CA ILE A 149 1.09 12.25 10.07
C ILE A 149 0.05 12.79 9.10
N GLY A 150 -1.03 13.34 9.64
CA GLY A 150 -2.11 13.88 8.81
C GLY A 150 -3.10 14.73 9.57
N ILE A 151 -4.06 15.22 8.81
CA ILE A 151 -5.27 15.88 9.30
C ILE A 151 -6.48 15.11 8.80
N GLY A 152 -7.57 15.19 9.53
CA GLY A 152 -8.81 14.54 9.12
C GLY A 152 -10.04 15.37 9.47
N PHE A 153 -11.12 15.02 8.78
CA PHE A 153 -12.44 15.55 9.00
C PHE A 153 -13.41 14.40 9.21
N GLY A 154 -14.18 14.43 10.27
CA GLY A 154 -15.09 13.39 10.72
C GLY A 154 -14.76 12.97 12.15
N ASN A 155 -15.79 12.69 12.93
CA ASN A 155 -15.69 12.22 14.30
C ASN A 155 -16.76 11.15 14.51
N PRO A 156 -16.37 9.86 14.59
CA PRO A 156 -17.33 8.77 14.70
C PRO A 156 -18.11 8.78 16.03
N PHE A 157 -17.59 9.52 17.04
CA PHE A 157 -18.22 9.59 18.36
C PHE A 157 -19.06 10.85 18.58
N ARG A 158 -19.23 11.67 17.53
CA ARG A 158 -20.03 12.89 17.59
C ARG A 158 -21.25 12.78 16.66
N GLY A 159 -22.41 13.08 17.19
CA GLY A 159 -23.68 13.02 16.44
C GLY A 159 -24.37 11.67 16.52
N GLY A 160 -24.99 11.23 15.43
CA GLY A 160 -25.74 9.97 15.37
C GLY A 160 -24.84 8.73 15.22
N HIS A 161 -25.47 7.62 14.83
CA HIS A 161 -24.75 6.35 14.62
C HIS A 161 -23.94 6.31 13.32
N TRP A 162 -24.34 7.05 12.30
CA TRP A 162 -23.63 7.10 11.01
C TRP A 162 -22.53 8.13 11.03
N THR A 163 -21.40 7.77 10.49
CA THR A 163 -20.23 8.66 10.37
C THR A 163 -19.67 8.64 8.95
N ALA A 164 -19.13 9.78 8.54
CA ALA A 164 -18.32 9.91 7.32
C ALA A 164 -17.07 10.70 7.65
N GLY A 165 -16.00 10.45 6.89
CA GLY A 165 -14.72 11.11 7.12
C GLY A 165 -13.86 11.24 5.88
N LEU A 166 -12.92 12.17 5.98
CA LEU A 166 -11.84 12.41 5.02
C LEU A 166 -10.53 12.49 5.80
N ASP A 167 -9.52 11.78 5.36
CA ASP A 167 -8.14 11.87 5.85
C ASP A 167 -7.22 12.38 4.75
N LEU A 168 -6.37 13.32 5.10
CA LEU A 168 -5.30 13.87 4.28
C LEU A 168 -4.00 13.78 5.08
N GLY A 169 -3.02 13.11 4.56
CA GLY A 169 -1.77 12.93 5.29
C GLY A 169 -0.63 12.47 4.43
N VAL A 170 0.45 12.11 5.09
CA VAL A 170 1.67 11.66 4.45
C VAL A 170 2.32 10.55 5.27
N VAL A 171 2.82 9.55 4.56
CA VAL A 171 3.63 8.45 5.10
C VAL A 171 5.07 8.69 4.70
N TYR A 172 5.98 8.60 5.65
CA TYR A 172 7.40 8.55 5.36
C TYR A 172 7.84 7.10 5.26
N GLN A 173 7.94 6.59 4.03
CA GLN A 173 8.26 5.19 3.75
C GLN A 173 9.76 4.93 3.52
N GLY A 174 10.61 5.93 3.79
CA GLY A 174 12.05 5.82 3.60
C GLY A 174 12.43 5.64 2.12
N THR A 175 13.66 5.22 1.90
CA THR A 175 14.17 4.94 0.56
C THR A 175 13.73 3.55 0.11
N PRO A 176 12.93 3.42 -0.97
CA PRO A 176 12.54 2.12 -1.52
C PRO A 176 13.76 1.32 -1.97
N LYS A 177 13.75 0.01 -1.80
CA LYS A 177 14.80 -0.88 -2.27
C LYS A 177 14.41 -1.51 -3.59
N VAL A 178 15.17 -1.23 -4.62
CA VAL A 178 15.02 -1.81 -5.95
C VAL A 178 15.91 -3.03 -6.08
N SER A 179 15.36 -4.14 -6.53
CA SER A 179 16.11 -5.35 -6.88
C SER A 179 15.78 -5.76 -8.30
N LEU A 180 16.80 -5.98 -9.10
CA LEU A 180 16.68 -6.51 -10.45
C LEU A 180 17.37 -7.87 -10.54
N SER A 181 16.77 -8.78 -11.29
CA SER A 181 17.37 -10.06 -11.63
C SER A 181 17.06 -10.42 -13.07
N ALA A 182 18.03 -11.02 -13.74
CA ALA A 182 17.90 -11.51 -15.11
C ALA A 182 17.98 -13.03 -15.12
N THR A 183 17.25 -13.65 -16.05
CA THR A 183 17.24 -15.12 -16.20
C THR A 183 18.33 -15.65 -17.13
N THR A 184 19.04 -14.77 -17.84
CA THR A 184 20.13 -15.13 -18.74
C THR A 184 21.41 -14.37 -18.39
N ALA A 185 22.59 -14.99 -18.61
CA ALA A 185 23.90 -14.39 -18.31
C ALA A 185 24.14 -13.08 -19.09
N GLN A 186 23.67 -13.00 -20.32
CA GLN A 186 23.80 -11.81 -21.15
C GLN A 186 23.01 -10.61 -20.60
N MET A 187 21.79 -10.86 -20.08
CA MET A 187 21.00 -9.82 -19.42
C MET A 187 21.58 -9.47 -18.05
N ALA A 188 22.17 -10.43 -17.36
CA ALA A 188 22.74 -10.24 -16.03
C ALA A 188 23.90 -9.23 -16.02
N ALA A 189 24.70 -9.17 -17.09
CA ALA A 189 25.80 -8.23 -17.19
C ALA A 189 25.40 -6.75 -17.07
N ASN A 190 24.18 -6.40 -17.49
CA ASN A 190 23.67 -5.03 -17.48
C ASN A 190 22.74 -4.72 -16.27
N VAL A 191 22.47 -5.72 -15.43
CA VAL A 191 21.61 -5.56 -14.24
C VAL A 191 22.11 -4.51 -13.26
N PRO A 192 23.43 -4.44 -12.90
CA PRO A 192 23.90 -3.47 -11.92
C PRO A 192 23.64 -2.02 -12.33
N ALA A 193 24.00 -1.63 -13.55
CA ALA A 193 23.77 -0.26 -14.04
C ALA A 193 22.28 0.10 -14.15
N ALA A 194 21.46 -0.86 -14.59
CA ALA A 194 20.02 -0.67 -14.66
C ALA A 194 19.37 -0.55 -13.25
N GLN A 195 19.87 -1.32 -12.30
CA GLN A 195 19.40 -1.25 -10.91
C GLN A 195 19.74 0.09 -10.26
N GLU A 196 20.96 0.59 -10.46
CA GLU A 196 21.39 1.89 -9.95
C GLU A 196 20.55 3.03 -10.54
N SER A 197 20.31 3.02 -11.85
CA SER A 197 19.47 4.02 -12.53
C SER A 197 18.03 4.03 -11.98
N LEU A 198 17.45 2.86 -11.75
CA LEU A 198 16.12 2.75 -11.16
C LEU A 198 16.12 3.17 -9.68
N GLN A 199 17.12 2.79 -8.90
CA GLN A 199 17.25 3.20 -7.51
C GLN A 199 17.23 4.73 -7.37
N ASN A 200 18.06 5.43 -8.18
CA ASN A 200 18.10 6.89 -8.20
C ASN A 200 16.76 7.52 -8.56
N THR A 201 15.98 6.89 -9.44
CA THR A 201 14.63 7.35 -9.79
C THR A 201 13.66 7.20 -8.63
N PHE A 202 13.74 6.09 -7.89
CA PHE A 202 12.85 5.81 -6.76
C PHE A 202 13.25 6.53 -5.47
N ASP A 203 14.46 7.04 -5.35
CA ASP A 203 14.92 7.77 -4.16
C ASP A 203 14.10 9.04 -3.85
N ALA A 204 13.44 9.60 -4.85
CA ALA A 204 12.52 10.72 -4.66
C ALA A 204 11.19 10.32 -3.98
N PHE A 205 10.82 9.03 -4.01
CA PHE A 205 9.54 8.54 -3.50
C PHE A 205 9.58 8.16 -2.01
N ARG A 206 10.23 8.98 -1.18
CA ARG A 206 10.30 8.77 0.28
C ARG A 206 9.01 9.13 0.99
N TRP A 207 8.21 10.00 0.39
CA TRP A 207 6.97 10.50 0.93
C TRP A 207 5.79 10.02 0.10
N TYR A 208 4.84 9.37 0.75
CA TYR A 208 3.64 8.86 0.10
C TYR A 208 2.41 9.65 0.56
N PRO A 209 1.74 10.40 -0.34
CA PRO A 209 0.54 11.14 0.02
C PRO A 209 -0.64 10.20 0.27
N VAL A 210 -1.35 10.44 1.36
CA VAL A 210 -2.52 9.66 1.75
C VAL A 210 -3.76 10.52 1.66
N VAL A 211 -4.74 10.03 0.90
CA VAL A 211 -6.09 10.57 0.82
C VAL A 211 -7.05 9.41 0.99
N MET A 212 -7.89 9.44 2.04
CA MET A 212 -8.85 8.38 2.32
C MET A 212 -10.23 8.99 2.57
N LEU A 213 -11.24 8.43 1.94
CA LEU A 213 -12.65 8.66 2.25
C LEU A 213 -13.16 7.49 3.08
N SER A 214 -14.00 7.78 4.05
CA SER A 214 -14.49 6.77 4.98
C SER A 214 -15.96 6.98 5.33
N GLY A 215 -16.62 5.87 5.65
CA GLY A 215 -18.01 5.86 6.11
C GLY A 215 -18.28 4.63 6.97
N GLY A 216 -19.10 4.78 8.02
CA GLY A 216 -19.31 3.68 8.94
C GLY A 216 -20.37 3.91 10.01
N TYR A 217 -20.37 3.02 11.00
CA TYR A 217 -21.39 2.95 12.04
C TYR A 217 -20.74 2.86 13.43
N ARG A 218 -21.30 3.63 14.35
CA ARG A 218 -20.98 3.62 15.78
C ARG A 218 -22.01 2.79 16.54
N PHE A 219 -21.52 1.89 17.34
CA PHE A 219 -22.32 1.04 18.24
C PHE A 219 -22.60 1.70 19.58
#